data_aa860fbcfae0aa4cd8536ee433a1be56
#
_entry.id   aa860fbcfae0aa4cd8536ee433a1be56
#
_cell.length_a   1.000
_cell.length_b   1.000
_cell.length_c   1.000
_cell.angle_alpha   90.00
_cell.angle_beta   90.00
_cell.angle_gamma   90.00
#
_symmetry.space_group_name_H-M   'P 1'
#
loop_
_entity.id
_entity.type
_entity.pdbx_description
1 polymer ?
#
loop_
_entity_poly.entity_id
_entity_poly.type
_entity_poly.pdbx_seq_one_letter_code
_entity_poly.pdbx_strand_id
1 'polypeptide(L)'
;SYKLLGKVLQEAKRLNVSVALNPSFKHLSEGRRELIKSLKDISFLVVNEGEAATLTGISFKKEAAVFKRLDSLMPGIVAVTSGAKGVTVSDGRFVYKAGIFPEKNMVDRTGAGDAFGSGFVAGLLRTEEVCREKGTCDPKNIEYAIRLASANATANVERLGATEGLLTRSSFDTSKRFRVMKIT
;
A
#
# COMPACT_ATOMS: atom_id res chain seq x y z
N SER A 1 0.36 -18.81 -8.43
CA SER A 1 -0.17 -19.98 -7.71
C SER A 1 -0.10 -19.74 -6.21
N TYR A 2 -1.18 -20.03 -5.48
CA TYR A 2 -1.24 -19.91 -4.00
C TYR A 2 -0.22 -20.80 -3.29
N LYS A 3 0.11 -21.95 -3.87
CA LYS A 3 1.17 -22.83 -3.36
C LYS A 3 2.53 -22.09 -3.36
N LEU A 4 2.78 -21.24 -4.34
CA LEU A 4 4.01 -20.45 -4.38
C LEU A 4 4.00 -19.36 -3.30
N LEU A 5 2.89 -18.62 -3.15
CA LEU A 5 2.76 -17.61 -2.10
C LEU A 5 3.02 -18.22 -0.71
N GLY A 6 2.40 -19.38 -0.40
CA GLY A 6 2.62 -20.06 0.87
C GLY A 6 4.08 -20.42 1.13
N LYS A 7 4.79 -20.92 0.09
CA LYS A 7 6.23 -21.22 0.20
C LYS A 7 7.08 -19.95 0.42
N VAL A 8 6.78 -18.86 -0.30
CA VAL A 8 7.47 -17.58 -0.14
C VAL A 8 7.29 -17.06 1.29
N LEU A 9 6.07 -17.08 1.82
CA LEU A 9 5.79 -16.63 3.18
C LEU A 9 6.48 -17.50 4.24
N GLN A 10 6.50 -18.81 4.05
CA GLN A 10 7.21 -19.72 4.94
C GLN A 10 8.71 -19.42 4.98
N GLU A 11 9.31 -19.18 3.80
CA GLU A 11 10.73 -18.86 3.71
C GLU A 11 11.04 -17.45 4.25
N ALA A 12 10.20 -16.46 3.96
CA ALA A 12 10.32 -15.13 4.53
C ALA A 12 10.29 -15.16 6.07
N LYS A 13 9.38 -15.95 6.64
CA LYS A 13 9.31 -16.16 8.09
C LYS A 13 10.58 -16.81 8.64
N ARG A 14 11.10 -17.85 7.97
CA ARG A 14 12.35 -18.51 8.35
C ARG A 14 13.55 -17.56 8.36
N LEU A 15 13.59 -16.66 7.37
CA LEU A 15 14.66 -15.66 7.22
C LEU A 15 14.39 -14.35 7.97
N ASN A 16 13.28 -14.25 8.70
CA ASN A 16 12.86 -13.04 9.40
C ASN A 16 12.75 -11.81 8.46
N VAL A 17 12.21 -12.02 7.26
CA VAL A 17 12.02 -10.98 6.24
C VAL A 17 10.56 -10.53 6.22
N SER A 18 10.33 -9.21 6.20
CA SER A 18 9.00 -8.62 6.03
C SER A 18 8.50 -8.78 4.61
N VAL A 19 7.20 -9.04 4.45
CA VAL A 19 6.57 -9.23 3.14
C VAL A 19 5.55 -8.15 2.87
N ALA A 20 5.71 -7.44 1.74
CA ALA A 20 4.73 -6.54 1.18
C ALA A 20 3.96 -7.27 0.06
N LEU A 21 2.64 -7.10 0.02
CA LEU A 21 1.78 -7.75 -0.97
C LEU A 21 0.84 -6.76 -1.64
N ASN A 22 0.83 -6.80 -2.98
CA ASN A 22 -0.21 -6.22 -3.83
C ASN A 22 -0.87 -7.38 -4.59
N PRO A 23 -2.02 -7.92 -4.14
CA PRO A 23 -2.62 -9.08 -4.76
C PRO A 23 -3.28 -8.68 -6.08
N SER A 24 -3.07 -9.47 -7.15
CA SER A 24 -3.82 -9.29 -8.39
C SER A 24 -5.29 -9.71 -8.21
N PHE A 25 -6.16 -9.20 -9.09
CA PHE A 25 -7.57 -9.60 -9.15
C PHE A 25 -7.77 -11.13 -9.20
N LYS A 26 -6.91 -11.84 -9.91
CA LYS A 26 -6.93 -13.31 -9.96
C LYS A 26 -6.71 -13.93 -8.57
N HIS A 27 -5.83 -13.38 -7.77
CA HIS A 27 -5.65 -13.84 -6.39
C HIS A 27 -6.90 -13.61 -5.53
N LEU A 28 -7.64 -12.58 -5.79
CA LEU A 28 -8.86 -12.28 -5.03
C LEU A 28 -10.06 -13.10 -5.49
N SER A 29 -10.20 -13.36 -6.79
CA SER A 29 -11.36 -14.10 -7.35
C SER A 29 -11.25 -15.61 -7.18
N GLU A 30 -10.07 -16.19 -7.44
CA GLU A 30 -9.90 -17.66 -7.47
C GLU A 30 -9.38 -18.24 -6.14
N GLY A 31 -8.80 -17.44 -5.26
CA GLY A 31 -8.13 -17.94 -4.04
C GLY A 31 -8.25 -17.07 -2.84
N ARG A 32 -9.36 -16.35 -2.72
CA ARG A 32 -9.63 -15.45 -1.60
C ARG A 32 -9.43 -16.13 -0.24
N ARG A 33 -9.85 -17.40 -0.09
CA ARG A 33 -9.74 -18.14 1.19
C ARG A 33 -8.27 -18.35 1.58
N GLU A 34 -7.45 -18.75 0.63
CA GLU A 34 -6.02 -18.98 0.82
C GLU A 34 -5.28 -17.67 1.09
N LEU A 35 -5.66 -16.61 0.36
CA LEU A 35 -5.11 -15.28 0.58
C LEU A 35 -5.43 -14.78 2.00
N ILE A 36 -6.68 -14.90 2.45
CA ILE A 36 -7.08 -14.52 3.82
C ILE A 36 -6.23 -15.27 4.88
N LYS A 37 -5.98 -16.56 4.69
CA LYS A 37 -5.12 -17.33 5.61
C LYS A 37 -3.68 -16.85 5.62
N SER A 38 -3.21 -16.29 4.51
CA SER A 38 -1.86 -15.78 4.34
C SER A 38 -1.64 -14.38 4.93
N LEU A 39 -2.71 -13.60 5.14
CA LEU A 39 -2.61 -12.21 5.60
C LEU A 39 -1.92 -12.07 6.95
N LYS A 40 -2.02 -13.05 7.82
CA LYS A 40 -1.33 -13.07 9.13
C LYS A 40 0.20 -13.01 9.03
N ASP A 41 0.76 -13.39 7.88
CA ASP A 41 2.20 -13.41 7.63
C ASP A 41 2.65 -12.26 6.70
N ILE A 42 1.75 -11.29 6.42
CA ILE A 42 2.00 -10.11 5.57
C ILE A 42 2.24 -8.89 6.45
N SER A 43 3.32 -8.17 6.18
CA SER A 43 3.69 -6.94 6.90
C SER A 43 3.04 -5.69 6.31
N PHE A 44 2.82 -5.66 4.99
CA PHE A 44 2.16 -4.57 4.29
C PHE A 44 1.27 -5.09 3.16
N LEU A 45 0.03 -4.65 3.14
CA LEU A 45 -0.95 -4.95 2.10
C LEU A 45 -1.39 -3.66 1.41
N VAL A 46 -1.32 -3.62 0.08
CA VAL A 46 -1.95 -2.57 -0.70
C VAL A 46 -3.02 -3.17 -1.61
N VAL A 47 -4.20 -2.59 -1.59
CA VAL A 47 -5.37 -2.98 -2.41
C VAL A 47 -6.14 -1.74 -2.81
N ASN A 48 -6.95 -1.82 -3.87
CA ASN A 48 -7.94 -0.78 -4.18
C ASN A 48 -9.28 -1.04 -3.47
N GLU A 49 -10.23 -0.08 -3.56
CA GLU A 49 -11.56 -0.19 -2.93
C GLU A 49 -12.31 -1.47 -3.31
N GLY A 50 -12.28 -1.86 -4.60
CA GLY A 50 -12.94 -3.06 -5.10
C GLY A 50 -12.31 -4.34 -4.58
N GLU A 51 -10.98 -4.36 -4.54
CA GLU A 51 -10.20 -5.46 -3.99
C GLU A 51 -10.41 -5.61 -2.49
N ALA A 52 -10.42 -4.50 -1.74
CA ALA A 52 -10.72 -4.49 -0.32
C ALA A 52 -12.13 -5.00 -0.02
N ALA A 53 -13.12 -4.58 -0.81
CA ALA A 53 -14.49 -5.09 -0.72
C ALA A 53 -14.57 -6.59 -1.02
N THR A 54 -13.89 -7.06 -2.06
CA THR A 54 -13.83 -8.48 -2.42
C THR A 54 -13.15 -9.29 -1.31
N LEU A 55 -12.04 -8.80 -0.76
CA LEU A 55 -11.27 -9.49 0.27
C LEU A 55 -12.05 -9.61 1.59
N THR A 56 -12.73 -8.55 2.00
CA THR A 56 -13.49 -8.51 3.26
C THR A 56 -14.90 -9.09 3.15
N GLY A 57 -15.50 -9.05 1.96
CA GLY A 57 -16.92 -9.32 1.74
C GLY A 57 -17.83 -8.16 2.18
N ILE A 58 -17.27 -6.96 2.40
CA ILE A 58 -17.97 -5.77 2.87
C ILE A 58 -17.85 -4.68 1.82
N SER A 59 -18.97 -4.06 1.43
CA SER A 59 -18.93 -2.92 0.50
C SER A 59 -18.07 -1.78 1.06
N PHE A 60 -17.21 -1.18 0.23
CA PHE A 60 -16.33 -0.09 0.63
C PHE A 60 -17.09 1.20 1.02
N LYS A 61 -18.38 1.30 0.70
CA LYS A 61 -19.27 2.34 1.26
C LYS A 61 -19.29 2.32 2.80
N LYS A 62 -18.95 1.18 3.41
CA LYS A 62 -18.79 1.00 4.86
C LYS A 62 -17.30 0.95 5.22
N GLU A 63 -16.54 1.97 4.84
CA GLU A 63 -15.08 2.06 4.97
C GLU A 63 -14.57 1.61 6.34
N ALA A 64 -15.13 2.16 7.44
CA ALA A 64 -14.71 1.80 8.79
C ALA A 64 -14.87 0.28 9.09
N ALA A 65 -15.93 -0.36 8.58
CA ALA A 65 -16.13 -1.79 8.76
C ALA A 65 -15.13 -2.61 7.90
N VAL A 66 -14.78 -2.11 6.70
CA VAL A 66 -13.74 -2.73 5.85
C VAL A 66 -12.40 -2.70 6.58
N PHE A 67 -11.96 -1.53 7.10
CA PHE A 67 -10.69 -1.43 7.83
C PHE A 67 -10.71 -2.27 9.11
N LYS A 68 -11.77 -2.22 9.91
CA LYS A 68 -11.92 -3.08 11.08
C LYS A 68 -11.74 -4.57 10.73
N ARG A 69 -12.28 -4.99 9.58
CA ARG A 69 -12.13 -6.37 9.10
C ARG A 69 -10.72 -6.66 8.63
N LEU A 70 -10.11 -5.79 7.81
CA LEU A 70 -8.73 -5.95 7.35
C LEU A 70 -7.77 -5.99 8.54
N ASP A 71 -7.93 -5.08 9.48
CA ASP A 71 -7.15 -5.02 10.72
C ASP A 71 -7.28 -6.27 11.58
N SER A 72 -8.43 -6.95 11.55
CA SER A 72 -8.60 -8.23 12.27
C SER A 72 -7.95 -9.41 11.56
N LEU A 73 -7.67 -9.29 10.26
CA LEU A 73 -7.14 -10.38 9.42
C LEU A 73 -5.62 -10.39 9.37
N MET A 74 -4.97 -9.24 9.59
CA MET A 74 -3.52 -9.15 9.46
C MET A 74 -2.90 -8.25 10.54
N PRO A 75 -1.67 -8.55 10.97
CA PRO A 75 -0.95 -7.75 11.96
C PRO A 75 -0.22 -6.56 11.38
N GLY A 76 -0.12 -6.46 10.05
CA GLY A 76 0.66 -5.44 9.36
C GLY A 76 -0.15 -4.20 8.99
N ILE A 77 0.47 -3.35 8.18
CA ILE A 77 -0.10 -2.10 7.67
C ILE A 77 -0.96 -2.40 6.44
N VAL A 78 -2.12 -1.76 6.36
CA VAL A 78 -3.04 -1.85 5.21
C VAL A 78 -3.19 -0.50 4.55
N ALA A 79 -2.99 -0.44 3.23
CA ALA A 79 -3.33 0.72 2.41
C ALA A 79 -4.45 0.37 1.43
N VAL A 80 -5.50 1.19 1.40
CA VAL A 80 -6.58 1.09 0.42
C VAL A 80 -6.55 2.33 -0.46
N THR A 81 -6.20 2.13 -1.74
CA THR A 81 -6.15 3.21 -2.73
C THR A 81 -7.52 3.48 -3.33
N SER A 82 -7.87 4.75 -3.48
CA SER A 82 -9.17 5.24 -3.98
C SER A 82 -9.02 6.10 -5.25
N GLY A 83 -8.01 5.81 -6.08
CA GLY A 83 -7.70 6.55 -7.31
C GLY A 83 -7.48 8.03 -7.04
N ALA A 84 -8.19 8.91 -7.75
CA ALA A 84 -8.08 10.37 -7.58
C ALA A 84 -8.48 10.89 -6.19
N LYS A 85 -9.16 10.07 -5.37
CA LYS A 85 -9.49 10.44 -3.98
C LYS A 85 -8.32 10.24 -3.02
N GLY A 86 -7.27 9.55 -3.46
CA GLY A 86 -6.07 9.30 -2.65
C GLY A 86 -6.05 7.92 -2.00
N VAL A 87 -5.69 7.86 -0.72
CA VAL A 87 -5.47 6.62 0.02
C VAL A 87 -5.91 6.74 1.46
N THR A 88 -6.41 5.66 2.02
CA THR A 88 -6.57 5.45 3.45
C THR A 88 -5.61 4.35 3.90
N VAL A 89 -4.83 4.61 4.94
CA VAL A 89 -3.84 3.66 5.49
C VAL A 89 -4.19 3.40 6.96
N SER A 90 -4.18 2.14 7.38
CA SER A 90 -4.28 1.74 8.78
C SER A 90 -3.00 1.02 9.21
N ASP A 91 -2.41 1.44 10.32
CA ASP A 91 -1.34 0.72 11.01
C ASP A 91 -1.88 -0.10 12.20
N GLY A 92 -3.23 -0.15 12.32
CA GLY A 92 -3.97 -0.82 13.38
C GLY A 92 -4.09 -0.04 14.68
N ARG A 93 -3.39 1.08 14.82
CA ARG A 93 -3.52 2.05 15.91
C ARG A 93 -4.16 3.34 15.40
N PHE A 94 -3.71 3.82 14.26
CA PHE A 94 -4.19 5.03 13.61
C PHE A 94 -4.69 4.74 12.20
N VAL A 95 -5.59 5.58 11.73
CA VAL A 95 -6.04 5.61 10.34
C VAL A 95 -5.64 6.95 9.75
N TYR A 96 -4.86 6.89 8.68
CA TYR A 96 -4.33 8.05 7.95
C TYR A 96 -5.08 8.21 6.65
N LYS A 97 -5.52 9.43 6.33
CA LYS A 97 -6.14 9.77 5.05
C LYS A 97 -5.31 10.81 4.32
N ALA A 98 -4.96 10.51 3.09
CA ALA A 98 -4.22 11.42 2.23
C ALA A 98 -4.86 11.50 0.85
N GLY A 99 -4.89 12.72 0.27
CA GLY A 99 -5.28 12.92 -1.13
C GLY A 99 -4.18 12.49 -2.10
N ILE A 100 -4.22 13.02 -3.31
CA ILE A 100 -3.15 12.89 -4.31
C ILE A 100 -2.39 14.21 -4.42
N PHE A 101 -1.19 14.19 -4.96
CA PHE A 101 -0.55 15.41 -5.44
C PHE A 101 -1.23 15.91 -6.73
N PRO A 102 -1.29 17.22 -6.98
CA PRO A 102 -1.83 17.75 -8.23
C PRO A 102 -1.08 17.14 -9.43
N GLU A 103 -1.80 16.46 -10.31
CA GLU A 103 -1.28 15.91 -11.55
C GLU A 103 -1.03 17.03 -12.56
N LYS A 104 0.09 16.99 -13.29
CA LYS A 104 0.33 17.93 -14.41
C LYS A 104 -0.51 17.55 -15.62
N ASN A 105 -0.42 16.30 -16.04
CA ASN A 105 -1.22 15.68 -17.08
C ASN A 105 -1.39 14.20 -16.73
N MET A 106 -2.61 13.74 -16.62
CA MET A 106 -2.88 12.31 -16.46
C MET A 106 -2.82 11.65 -17.84
N VAL A 107 -1.84 10.76 -18.03
CA VAL A 107 -1.57 10.06 -19.29
C VAL A 107 -2.04 8.62 -19.23
N ASP A 108 -1.64 7.88 -18.18
CA ASP A 108 -1.94 6.47 -18.04
C ASP A 108 -2.04 6.10 -16.55
N ARG A 109 -3.07 5.36 -16.17
CA ARG A 109 -3.26 4.90 -14.78
C ARG A 109 -2.67 3.53 -14.51
N THR A 110 -2.12 2.89 -15.53
CA THR A 110 -1.51 1.57 -15.40
C THR A 110 -0.31 1.63 -14.47
N GLY A 111 -0.27 0.74 -13.49
CA GLY A 111 0.84 0.67 -12.54
C GLY A 111 0.78 1.66 -11.37
N ALA A 112 -0.23 2.55 -11.29
CA ALA A 112 -0.34 3.52 -10.18
C ALA A 112 -0.40 2.84 -8.81
N GLY A 113 -1.13 1.74 -8.68
CA GLY A 113 -1.18 0.93 -7.44
C GLY A 113 0.16 0.31 -7.09
N ASP A 114 0.89 -0.22 -8.09
CA ASP A 114 2.22 -0.79 -7.91
C ASP A 114 3.25 0.28 -7.56
N ALA A 115 3.16 1.46 -8.20
CA ALA A 115 3.99 2.63 -7.90
C ALA A 115 3.73 3.13 -6.47
N PHE A 116 2.47 3.14 -6.02
CA PHE A 116 2.12 3.46 -4.64
C PHE A 116 2.74 2.44 -3.68
N GLY A 117 2.49 1.14 -3.89
CA GLY A 117 2.97 0.07 -3.02
C GLY A 117 4.49 0.06 -2.88
N SER A 118 5.22 0.14 -4.00
CA SER A 118 6.67 0.20 -4.00
C SER A 118 7.21 1.47 -3.34
N GLY A 119 6.58 2.62 -3.57
CA GLY A 119 6.93 3.88 -2.94
C GLY A 119 6.70 3.86 -1.43
N PHE A 120 5.63 3.21 -0.95
CA PHE A 120 5.36 3.05 0.47
C PHE A 120 6.43 2.22 1.17
N VAL A 121 6.76 1.05 0.59
CA VAL A 121 7.84 0.19 1.10
C VAL A 121 9.18 0.94 1.13
N ALA A 122 9.51 1.65 0.04
CA ALA A 122 10.73 2.46 -0.02
C ALA A 122 10.73 3.55 1.07
N GLY A 123 9.58 4.15 1.37
CA GLY A 123 9.42 5.12 2.44
C GLY A 123 9.72 4.53 3.82
N LEU A 124 9.16 3.37 4.14
CA LEU A 124 9.44 2.68 5.40
C LEU A 124 10.91 2.28 5.53
N LEU A 125 11.53 1.79 4.45
CA LEU A 125 12.94 1.41 4.47
C LEU A 125 13.88 2.61 4.67
N ARG A 126 13.49 3.81 4.23
CA ARG A 126 14.29 5.04 4.42
C ARG A 126 14.28 5.55 5.84
N THR A 127 13.27 5.24 6.61
CA THR A 127 13.17 5.66 8.02
C THR A 127 13.90 4.72 8.97
N GLU A 128 14.58 3.68 8.43
CA GLU A 128 15.30 2.64 9.17
C GLU A 128 14.41 1.85 10.15
N GLU A 129 13.11 2.12 10.12
CA GLU A 129 12.14 1.50 10.99
C GLU A 129 11.34 0.45 10.23
N VAL A 130 11.72 -0.80 10.41
CA VAL A 130 10.92 -1.93 9.91
C VAL A 130 9.77 -2.16 10.89
N CYS A 131 8.61 -1.58 10.58
CA CYS A 131 7.39 -1.81 11.34
C CYS A 131 6.94 -3.27 11.20
N ARG A 132 7.42 -4.13 12.07
CA ARG A 132 7.11 -5.57 12.05
C ARG A 132 5.81 -5.89 12.78
N GLU A 133 5.42 -5.04 13.71
CA GLU A 133 4.24 -5.21 14.53
C GLU A 133 3.29 -4.04 14.35
N LYS A 134 2.00 -4.34 14.41
CA LYS A 134 0.92 -3.38 14.26
C LYS A 134 0.98 -2.31 15.35
N GLY A 135 0.90 -1.04 14.92
CA GLY A 135 0.89 0.10 15.84
C GLY A 135 2.23 0.43 16.49
N THR A 136 3.34 -0.18 16.06
CA THR A 136 4.68 0.11 16.59
C THR A 136 5.44 1.18 15.83
N CYS A 137 4.99 1.52 14.62
CA CYS A 137 5.63 2.56 13.81
C CYS A 137 5.44 3.95 14.40
N ASP A 138 6.47 4.79 14.30
CA ASP A 138 6.31 6.22 14.50
C ASP A 138 5.33 6.77 13.43
N PRO A 139 4.26 7.47 13.82
CA PRO A 139 3.32 8.09 12.88
C PRO A 139 3.98 8.93 11.79
N LYS A 140 5.08 9.64 12.10
CA LYS A 140 5.85 10.44 11.14
C LYS A 140 6.46 9.59 10.02
N ASN A 141 6.85 8.35 10.33
CA ASN A 141 7.40 7.43 9.35
C ASN A 141 6.32 6.88 8.42
N ILE A 142 5.12 6.62 8.95
CA ILE A 142 3.96 6.27 8.13
C ILE A 142 3.56 7.44 7.21
N GLU A 143 3.49 8.66 7.74
CA GLU A 143 3.19 9.86 6.96
C GLU A 143 4.23 10.10 5.86
N TYR A 144 5.51 9.91 6.16
CA TYR A 144 6.58 9.99 5.15
C TYR A 144 6.41 8.93 4.06
N ALA A 145 6.12 7.68 4.44
CA ALA A 145 5.88 6.59 3.49
C ALA A 145 4.64 6.86 2.61
N ILE A 146 3.54 7.36 3.18
CA ILE A 146 2.34 7.78 2.43
C ILE A 146 2.69 8.87 1.42
N ARG A 147 3.45 9.88 1.85
CA ARG A 147 3.85 11.01 0.99
C ARG A 147 4.71 10.53 -0.19
N LEU A 148 5.72 9.69 0.06
CA LEU A 148 6.57 9.14 -1.00
C LEU A 148 5.76 8.24 -1.95
N ALA A 149 4.91 7.39 -1.42
CA ALA A 149 4.03 6.52 -2.20
C ALA A 149 3.10 7.31 -3.12
N SER A 150 2.44 8.34 -2.58
CA SER A 150 1.53 9.21 -3.34
C SER A 150 2.28 10.01 -4.41
N ALA A 151 3.48 10.50 -4.11
CA ALA A 151 4.33 11.19 -5.09
C ALA A 151 4.74 10.26 -6.23
N ASN A 152 5.13 9.02 -5.90
CA ASN A 152 5.53 8.02 -6.88
C ASN A 152 4.37 7.62 -7.80
N ALA A 153 3.18 7.38 -7.24
CA ALA A 153 1.97 7.11 -8.00
C ALA A 153 1.58 8.29 -8.90
N THR A 154 1.64 9.52 -8.40
CA THR A 154 1.36 10.73 -9.20
C THR A 154 2.35 10.89 -10.36
N ALA A 155 3.64 10.66 -10.13
CA ALA A 155 4.66 10.76 -11.17
C ALA A 155 4.52 9.64 -12.23
N ASN A 156 4.08 8.45 -11.82
CA ASN A 156 3.81 7.33 -12.73
C ASN A 156 2.63 7.63 -13.66
N VAL A 157 1.49 8.12 -13.16
CA VAL A 157 0.31 8.38 -14.01
C VAL A 157 0.52 9.51 -15.02
N GLU A 158 1.57 10.29 -14.89
CA GLU A 158 1.97 11.36 -15.84
C GLU A 158 2.80 10.84 -17.03
N ARG A 159 3.05 9.53 -17.09
CA ARG A 159 3.80 8.87 -18.16
C ARG A 159 3.03 7.67 -18.70
N LEU A 160 3.33 7.30 -19.94
CA LEU A 160 2.77 6.11 -20.56
C LEU A 160 3.53 4.87 -20.07
N GLY A 161 2.80 3.90 -19.51
CA GLY A 161 3.37 2.62 -19.06
C GLY A 161 3.45 2.46 -17.54
N ALA A 162 3.54 1.22 -17.09
CA ALA A 162 3.41 0.85 -15.68
C ALA A 162 4.60 1.25 -14.79
N THR A 163 5.79 1.44 -15.38
CA THR A 163 7.04 1.72 -14.65
C THR A 163 7.68 3.05 -15.00
N GLU A 164 7.15 3.72 -16.02
CA GLU A 164 7.66 5.02 -16.44
C GLU A 164 7.28 6.11 -15.43
N GLY A 165 8.18 7.05 -15.23
CA GLY A 165 7.95 8.16 -14.30
C GLY A 165 8.17 7.83 -12.81
N LEU A 166 8.55 6.60 -12.46
CA LEU A 166 8.91 6.27 -11.07
C LEU A 166 10.03 7.20 -10.57
N LEU A 167 9.86 7.69 -9.34
CA LEU A 167 10.78 8.66 -8.76
C LEU A 167 12.06 7.99 -8.27
N THR A 168 13.19 8.60 -8.59
CA THR A 168 14.44 8.31 -7.89
C THR A 168 14.46 9.00 -6.52
N ARG A 169 15.36 8.57 -5.62
CA ARG A 169 15.56 9.22 -4.33
C ARG A 169 15.84 10.73 -4.51
N SER A 170 16.79 11.06 -5.36
CA SER A 170 17.16 12.45 -5.63
C SER A 170 15.98 13.27 -6.18
N SER A 171 15.22 12.74 -7.13
CA SER A 171 14.09 13.45 -7.72
C SER A 171 12.96 13.72 -6.73
N PHE A 172 12.73 12.84 -5.76
CA PHE A 172 11.78 13.08 -4.69
C PHE A 172 12.30 14.11 -3.68
N ASP A 173 13.54 13.93 -3.19
CA ASP A 173 14.12 14.76 -2.12
C ASP A 173 14.30 16.22 -2.56
N THR A 174 14.61 16.46 -3.84
CA THR A 174 14.79 17.81 -4.39
C THR A 174 13.50 18.47 -4.89
N SER A 175 12.42 17.70 -5.05
CA SER A 175 11.16 18.21 -5.60
C SER A 175 10.43 19.12 -4.62
N LYS A 176 10.20 20.37 -5.02
CA LYS A 176 9.33 21.29 -4.27
C LYS A 176 7.86 20.85 -4.30
N ARG A 177 7.43 20.14 -5.37
CA ARG A 177 6.06 19.66 -5.58
C ARG A 177 5.62 18.64 -4.54
N PHE A 178 6.53 17.76 -4.11
CA PHE A 178 6.23 16.64 -3.23
C PHE A 178 6.61 16.87 -1.76
N ARG A 179 6.88 18.13 -1.37
CA ARG A 179 7.32 18.44 0.01
C ARG A 179 6.24 18.32 1.05
N VAL A 180 5.04 18.77 0.74
CA VAL A 180 3.94 18.87 1.69
C VAL A 180 2.73 18.11 1.17
N MET A 181 2.17 17.27 2.01
CA MET A 181 0.90 16.58 1.80
C MET A 181 0.07 16.69 3.08
N LYS A 182 -1.21 17.02 2.94
CA LYS A 182 -2.12 16.97 4.08
C LYS A 182 -2.49 15.52 4.35
N ILE A 183 -2.17 15.05 5.54
CA ILE A 183 -2.54 13.73 6.07
C ILE A 183 -3.34 13.98 7.36
N THR A 184 -4.48 13.30 7.48
CA THR A 184 -5.43 13.48 8.60
C THR A 184 -5.79 12.13 9.21
#